data_521086ebb929b296acb320b27f3cc613
#
_entry.id   521086ebb929b296acb320b27f3cc613
#
_cell.length_a   1.000
_cell.length_b   1.000
_cell.length_c   1.000
_cell.angle_alpha   90.00
_cell.angle_beta   90.00
_cell.angle_gamma   90.00
#
_symmetry.space_group_name_H-M   'P 1'
#
loop_
_entity.id
_entity.type
_entity.pdbx_description
1 polymer ?
#
loop_
_entity_poly.entity_id
_entity_poly.type
_entity_poly.pdbx_seq_one_letter_code
_entity_poly.pdbx_strand_id
1 'polypeptide(L)'
;GVMVFTLDLSTGNFYQTAENVTISESTKEFAINCSNMRHWEAPVQRYIMELLAGTTGVRGKDFNMRWVAAMVAEVHRILSRGGIFMYPRDNRDPNKPGKLRLMYEANPMSWLIEQAHGRATNGYQNILDIEPTALHQRVAVFLGAKEEVDLVTSYHG
;
A
#
# COMPACT_ATOMS: atom_id res chain seq x y z
N GLY A 1 -16.70 -4.11 7.46
CA GLY A 1 -16.33 -4.60 6.13
C GLY A 1 -16.38 -3.50 5.07
N VAL A 2 -15.93 -3.80 3.87
CA VAL A 2 -15.90 -2.87 2.72
C VAL A 2 -17.01 -3.23 1.75
N MET A 3 -17.73 -2.20 1.28
CA MET A 3 -18.75 -2.30 0.23
C MET A 3 -18.33 -1.43 -0.96
N VAL A 4 -18.71 -1.83 -2.17
CA VAL A 4 -18.46 -1.08 -3.39
C VAL A 4 -19.79 -0.66 -4.01
N PHE A 5 -19.88 0.61 -4.37
CA PHE A 5 -21.02 1.17 -5.08
C PHE A 5 -20.59 1.72 -6.44
N THR A 6 -21.35 1.46 -7.46
CA THR A 6 -21.10 1.97 -8.82
C THR A 6 -22.22 2.93 -9.21
N LEU A 7 -21.85 4.11 -9.68
CA LEU A 7 -22.79 5.08 -10.23
C LEU A 7 -23.22 4.67 -11.62
N ASP A 8 -24.53 4.48 -11.85
CA ASP A 8 -25.12 4.38 -13.17
C ASP A 8 -25.41 5.80 -13.70
N LEU A 9 -24.65 6.21 -14.69
CA LEU A 9 -24.78 7.53 -15.28
C LEU A 9 -26.11 7.75 -16.02
N SER A 10 -26.79 6.69 -16.44
CA SER A 10 -28.07 6.78 -17.14
C SER A 10 -29.24 7.11 -16.21
N THR A 11 -29.17 6.64 -14.97
CA THR A 11 -30.20 6.84 -13.95
C THR A 11 -29.83 7.82 -12.86
N GLY A 12 -28.52 8.10 -12.69
CA GLY A 12 -27.98 8.91 -11.60
C GLY A 12 -28.00 8.19 -10.23
N ASN A 13 -28.26 6.89 -10.20
CA ASN A 13 -28.32 6.10 -8.97
C ASN A 13 -27.02 5.34 -8.72
N PHE A 14 -26.69 5.16 -7.42
CA PHE A 14 -25.64 4.25 -6.99
C PHE A 14 -26.21 2.87 -6.70
N TYR A 15 -25.58 1.85 -7.27
CA TYR A 15 -25.90 0.45 -7.02
C TYR A 15 -24.75 -0.22 -6.27
N GLN A 16 -25.08 -0.98 -5.24
CA GLN A 16 -24.09 -1.81 -4.55
C GLN A 16 -23.67 -2.95 -5.48
N THR A 17 -22.39 -2.94 -5.87
CA THR A 17 -21.81 -3.91 -6.81
C THR A 17 -20.93 -4.96 -6.14
N ALA A 18 -20.50 -4.73 -4.89
CA ALA A 18 -19.85 -5.73 -4.06
C ALA A 18 -20.07 -5.43 -2.58
N GLU A 19 -20.07 -6.49 -1.77
CA GLU A 19 -20.15 -6.42 -0.32
C GLU A 19 -19.13 -7.35 0.34
N ASN A 20 -18.76 -7.05 1.58
CA ASN A 20 -17.82 -7.86 2.35
C ASN A 20 -16.50 -8.13 1.59
N VAL A 21 -16.00 -7.12 0.88
CA VAL A 21 -14.75 -7.21 0.13
C VAL A 21 -13.60 -7.51 1.09
N THR A 22 -12.84 -8.55 0.76
CA THR A 22 -11.66 -8.98 1.54
C THR A 22 -10.44 -9.09 0.63
N ILE A 23 -9.25 -8.82 1.19
CA ILE A 23 -7.96 -8.95 0.52
C ILE A 23 -7.33 -10.28 0.95
N SER A 24 -6.79 -11.04 0.01
CA SER A 24 -5.99 -12.23 0.31
C SER A 24 -4.76 -11.83 1.15
N GLU A 25 -4.40 -12.64 2.14
CA GLU A 25 -3.21 -12.41 2.97
C GLU A 25 -1.92 -12.41 2.15
N SER A 26 -1.86 -13.24 1.09
CA SER A 26 -0.71 -13.33 0.18
C SER A 26 -1.01 -12.73 -1.18
N THR A 27 0.04 -12.28 -1.87
CA THR A 27 -0.06 -11.74 -3.23
C THR A 27 1.19 -12.03 -4.06
N LYS A 28 1.07 -11.82 -5.38
CA LYS A 28 2.20 -11.80 -6.33
C LYS A 28 2.27 -10.47 -7.09
N GLU A 29 1.61 -9.43 -6.60
CA GLU A 29 1.61 -8.11 -7.23
C GLU A 29 2.08 -7.04 -6.27
N PHE A 30 2.91 -6.12 -6.78
CA PHE A 30 3.39 -4.97 -6.01
C PHE A 30 3.35 -3.70 -6.86
N ALA A 31 3.23 -2.57 -6.19
CA ALA A 31 3.21 -1.25 -6.80
C ALA A 31 4.12 -0.29 -6.03
N ILE A 32 5.11 0.25 -6.71
CA ILE A 32 6.05 1.24 -6.20
C ILE A 32 6.70 1.98 -7.37
N ASN A 33 7.06 3.25 -7.19
CA ASN A 33 7.81 3.97 -8.21
C ASN A 33 9.29 3.56 -8.21
N CYS A 34 9.64 2.53 -8.97
CA CYS A 34 11.00 1.99 -9.03
C CYS A 34 12.07 2.99 -9.49
N SER A 35 11.71 4.11 -10.12
CA SER A 35 12.67 5.17 -10.49
C SER A 35 13.35 5.82 -9.27
N ASN A 36 12.77 5.68 -8.09
CA ASN A 36 13.30 6.21 -6.82
C ASN A 36 14.15 5.20 -6.04
N MET A 37 14.42 4.02 -6.58
CA MET A 37 15.08 2.91 -5.87
C MET A 37 16.38 3.31 -5.17
N ARG A 38 17.23 4.10 -5.83
CA ARG A 38 18.51 4.57 -5.27
C ARG A 38 18.37 5.51 -4.06
N HIS A 39 17.15 6.01 -3.81
CA HIS A 39 16.86 6.97 -2.74
C HIS A 39 16.11 6.36 -1.55
N TRP A 40 15.70 5.09 -1.65
CA TRP A 40 14.99 4.40 -0.58
C TRP A 40 15.94 3.98 0.54
N GLU A 41 15.36 3.78 1.72
CA GLU A 41 16.04 3.13 2.84
C GLU A 41 16.39 1.67 2.49
N ALA A 42 17.45 1.15 3.10
CA ALA A 42 17.95 -0.19 2.82
C ALA A 42 16.90 -1.32 2.97
N PRO A 43 15.99 -1.30 3.96
CA PRO A 43 14.91 -2.28 4.08
C PRO A 43 14.02 -2.36 2.83
N VAL A 44 13.68 -1.21 2.26
CA VAL A 44 12.83 -1.16 1.05
C VAL A 44 13.58 -1.67 -0.17
N GLN A 45 14.84 -1.26 -0.33
CA GLN A 45 15.71 -1.76 -1.41
C GLN A 45 15.84 -3.27 -1.34
N ARG A 46 16.11 -3.82 -0.15
CA ARG A 46 16.18 -5.26 0.08
C ARG A 46 14.88 -5.96 -0.32
N TYR A 47 13.75 -5.47 0.17
CA TYR A 47 12.44 -6.06 -0.12
C TYR A 47 12.17 -6.11 -1.63
N ILE A 48 12.37 -4.99 -2.33
CA ILE A 48 12.13 -4.93 -3.79
C ILE A 48 13.10 -5.84 -4.56
N MET A 49 14.36 -5.92 -4.19
CA MET A 49 15.32 -6.83 -4.83
C MET A 49 14.91 -8.29 -4.65
N GLU A 50 14.37 -8.67 -3.49
CA GLU A 50 13.85 -10.02 -3.26
C GLU A 50 12.61 -10.32 -4.13
N LEU A 51 11.72 -9.33 -4.37
CA LEU A 51 10.59 -9.49 -5.29
C LEU A 51 11.07 -9.69 -6.74
N LEU A 52 12.05 -8.89 -7.16
CA LEU A 52 12.61 -8.94 -8.54
C LEU A 52 13.44 -10.20 -8.80
N ALA A 53 14.02 -10.83 -7.78
CA ALA A 53 14.75 -12.07 -7.90
C ALA A 53 13.86 -13.27 -8.30
N GLY A 54 12.56 -13.17 -8.10
CA GLY A 54 11.58 -14.15 -8.55
C GLY A 54 11.77 -15.55 -7.95
N THR A 55 11.47 -16.56 -8.72
CA THR A 55 11.53 -17.98 -8.31
C THR A 55 12.92 -18.44 -7.90
N THR A 56 13.97 -17.82 -8.40
CA THR A 56 15.35 -18.17 -8.07
C THR A 56 15.87 -17.49 -6.80
N GLY A 57 15.12 -16.52 -6.28
CA GLY A 57 15.45 -15.79 -5.05
C GLY A 57 14.80 -16.40 -3.80
N VAL A 58 15.02 -15.73 -2.67
CA VAL A 58 14.56 -16.18 -1.35
C VAL A 58 13.03 -16.28 -1.21
N ARG A 59 12.30 -15.56 -2.06
CA ARG A 59 10.82 -15.56 -2.06
C ARG A 59 10.24 -16.79 -2.78
N GLY A 60 11.01 -17.46 -3.66
CA GLY A 60 10.62 -18.69 -4.35
C GLY A 60 9.41 -18.55 -5.28
N LYS A 61 9.00 -17.32 -5.62
CA LYS A 61 7.88 -17.02 -6.52
C LYS A 61 8.11 -15.73 -7.30
N ASP A 62 7.51 -15.64 -8.49
CA ASP A 62 7.58 -14.45 -9.32
C ASP A 62 6.53 -13.42 -8.88
N PHE A 63 6.91 -12.15 -8.93
CA PHE A 63 6.05 -11.01 -8.65
C PHE A 63 5.90 -10.13 -9.89
N ASN A 64 4.72 -9.54 -10.07
CA ASN A 64 4.44 -8.57 -11.13
C ASN A 64 4.30 -7.16 -10.56
N MET A 65 5.01 -6.21 -11.14
CA MET A 65 4.81 -4.80 -10.81
C MET A 65 3.58 -4.25 -11.52
N ARG A 66 2.69 -3.59 -10.75
CA ARG A 66 1.46 -2.95 -11.23
C ARG A 66 1.42 -1.51 -10.71
N TRP A 67 2.03 -0.59 -11.41
CA TRP A 67 2.12 0.81 -11.01
C TRP A 67 1.18 1.69 -11.84
N VAL A 68 0.22 2.34 -11.19
CA VAL A 68 -0.74 3.28 -11.80
C VAL A 68 -0.38 4.73 -11.48
N ALA A 69 0.44 4.96 -10.47
CA ALA A 69 0.84 6.28 -9.96
C ALA A 69 -0.30 7.11 -9.33
N ALA A 70 -1.40 6.47 -8.95
CA ALA A 70 -2.53 7.08 -8.24
C ALA A 70 -2.98 6.17 -7.09
N MET A 71 -2.78 6.59 -5.84
CA MET A 71 -3.04 5.74 -4.66
C MET A 71 -4.47 5.23 -4.61
N VAL A 72 -5.47 6.04 -4.97
CA VAL A 72 -6.88 5.63 -5.00
C VAL A 72 -7.10 4.48 -5.99
N ALA A 73 -6.50 4.57 -7.19
CA ALA A 73 -6.59 3.52 -8.20
C ALA A 73 -5.83 2.25 -7.75
N GLU A 74 -4.69 2.40 -7.10
CA GLU A 74 -3.94 1.27 -6.53
C GLU A 74 -4.75 0.56 -5.44
N VAL A 75 -5.37 1.30 -4.52
CA VAL A 75 -6.21 0.74 -3.46
C VAL A 75 -7.43 0.02 -4.05
N HIS A 76 -8.10 0.61 -5.05
CA HIS A 76 -9.20 -0.06 -5.75
C HIS A 76 -8.75 -1.38 -6.39
N ARG A 77 -7.59 -1.39 -7.05
CA ARG A 77 -7.03 -2.62 -7.61
C ARG A 77 -6.72 -3.67 -6.54
N ILE A 78 -6.13 -3.25 -5.40
CA ILE A 78 -5.82 -4.14 -4.29
C ILE A 78 -7.09 -4.75 -3.68
N LEU A 79 -8.12 -3.95 -3.46
CA LEU A 79 -9.43 -4.44 -2.99
C LEU A 79 -10.07 -5.44 -3.98
N SER A 80 -9.79 -5.31 -5.27
CA SER A 80 -10.38 -6.16 -6.32
C SER A 80 -9.59 -7.45 -6.57
N ARG A 81 -8.26 -7.44 -6.42
CA ARG A 81 -7.41 -8.57 -6.82
C ARG A 81 -6.18 -8.81 -5.95
N GLY A 82 -6.03 -8.09 -4.87
CA GLY A 82 -4.87 -8.16 -4.00
C GLY A 82 -3.68 -7.34 -4.51
N GLY A 83 -2.59 -7.36 -3.73
CA GLY A 83 -1.38 -6.61 -4.01
C GLY A 83 -0.84 -5.89 -2.79
N ILE A 84 0.31 -5.25 -2.97
CA ILE A 84 0.87 -4.28 -2.03
C ILE A 84 1.22 -2.99 -2.78
N PHE A 85 0.84 -1.85 -2.20
CA PHE A 85 1.25 -0.52 -2.64
C PHE A 85 2.23 0.07 -1.63
N MET A 86 3.28 0.72 -2.14
CA MET A 86 4.31 1.32 -1.31
C MET A 86 4.67 2.72 -1.79
N TYR A 87 4.73 3.64 -0.85
CA TYR A 87 5.32 4.97 -1.03
C TYR A 87 6.26 5.25 0.14
N PRO A 88 7.50 4.73 0.09
CA PRO A 88 8.42 4.80 1.20
C PRO A 88 9.01 6.19 1.40
N ARG A 89 9.71 6.35 2.50
CA ARG A 89 10.59 7.48 2.77
C ARG A 89 11.68 7.58 1.71
N ASP A 90 12.09 8.81 1.42
CA ASP A 90 13.07 9.15 0.41
C ASP A 90 14.25 9.91 1.05
N ASN A 91 15.45 9.41 0.87
CA ASN A 91 16.66 9.97 1.50
C ASN A 91 17.09 11.33 0.92
N ARG A 92 16.48 11.79 -0.19
CA ARG A 92 16.75 13.14 -0.73
C ARG A 92 16.27 14.26 0.20
N ASP A 93 15.27 13.95 1.05
CA ASP A 93 14.78 14.87 2.06
C ASP A 93 14.63 14.11 3.40
N PRO A 94 15.72 13.98 4.16
CA PRO A 94 15.73 13.19 5.39
C PRO A 94 14.81 13.75 6.49
N ASN A 95 14.39 15.02 6.36
CA ASN A 95 13.49 15.65 7.32
C ASN A 95 12.00 15.36 7.02
N LYS A 96 11.69 14.80 5.84
CA LYS A 96 10.31 14.41 5.49
C LYS A 96 10.09 12.93 5.70
N PRO A 97 9.13 12.55 6.57
CA PRO A 97 8.84 11.15 6.86
C PRO A 97 8.14 10.40 5.73
N GLY A 98 7.85 11.07 4.62
CA GLY A 98 7.20 10.52 3.43
C GLY A 98 6.66 11.61 2.52
N LYS A 99 5.91 11.24 1.48
CA LYS A 99 5.31 12.18 0.53
C LYS A 99 3.79 12.28 0.61
N LEU A 100 3.11 11.20 1.00
CA LEU A 100 1.67 11.18 1.17
C LEU A 100 1.27 11.86 2.48
N ARG A 101 0.06 12.39 2.54
CA ARG A 101 -0.46 13.06 3.74
C ARG A 101 -1.16 12.05 4.62
N LEU A 102 -0.89 12.15 5.94
CA LEU A 102 -1.45 11.22 6.90
C LEU A 102 -2.98 11.28 6.95
N MET A 103 -3.54 12.49 7.15
CA MET A 103 -4.95 12.63 7.50
C MET A 103 -5.92 12.36 6.35
N TYR A 104 -5.60 12.78 5.13
CA TYR A 104 -6.56 12.76 4.02
C TYR A 104 -6.13 11.89 2.83
N GLU A 105 -5.00 11.18 2.95
CA GLU A 105 -4.54 10.17 1.99
C GLU A 105 -4.29 8.83 2.69
N ALA A 106 -3.32 8.76 3.61
CA ALA A 106 -2.92 7.50 4.23
C ALA A 106 -4.00 6.93 5.15
N ASN A 107 -4.60 7.73 6.05
CA ASN A 107 -5.62 7.24 6.99
C ASN A 107 -6.84 6.66 6.29
N PRO A 108 -7.54 7.35 5.37
CA PRO A 108 -8.73 6.80 4.74
C PRO A 108 -8.42 5.53 3.93
N MET A 109 -7.29 5.48 3.22
CA MET A 109 -6.92 4.30 2.43
C MET A 109 -6.50 3.14 3.33
N SER A 110 -5.77 3.41 4.42
CA SER A 110 -5.39 2.38 5.40
C SER A 110 -6.61 1.79 6.08
N TRP A 111 -7.59 2.62 6.42
CA TRP A 111 -8.83 2.13 7.01
C TRP A 111 -9.58 1.19 6.07
N LEU A 112 -9.74 1.54 4.80
CA LEU A 112 -10.35 0.65 3.82
C LEU A 112 -9.60 -0.69 3.70
N ILE A 113 -8.28 -0.63 3.63
CA ILE A 113 -7.43 -1.83 3.53
C ILE A 113 -7.58 -2.73 4.76
N GLU A 114 -7.55 -2.16 5.97
CA GLU A 114 -7.71 -2.94 7.20
C GLU A 114 -9.12 -3.49 7.37
N GLN A 115 -10.16 -2.76 6.98
CA GLN A 115 -11.54 -3.26 6.95
C GLN A 115 -11.73 -4.40 5.94
N ALA A 116 -10.87 -4.50 4.94
CA ALA A 116 -10.79 -5.61 3.99
C ALA A 116 -9.79 -6.71 4.41
N HIS A 117 -9.35 -6.73 5.68
CA HIS A 117 -8.41 -7.70 6.26
C HIS A 117 -6.97 -7.61 5.74
N GLY A 118 -6.62 -6.52 5.08
CA GLY A 118 -5.24 -6.18 4.75
C GLY A 118 -4.52 -5.52 5.93
N ARG A 119 -3.37 -4.90 5.63
CA ARG A 119 -2.54 -4.20 6.62
C ARG A 119 -2.00 -2.91 6.04
N ALA A 120 -1.76 -1.93 6.92
CA ALA A 120 -1.16 -0.65 6.54
C ALA A 120 -0.17 -0.14 7.59
N THR A 121 1.08 0.11 7.20
CA THR A 121 2.13 0.63 8.08
C THR A 121 2.92 1.76 7.42
N ASN A 122 3.71 2.48 8.23
CA ASN A 122 4.71 3.42 7.72
C ASN A 122 6.12 2.82 7.64
N GLY A 123 6.23 1.49 7.81
CA GLY A 123 7.48 0.75 7.95
C GLY A 123 7.84 0.42 9.39
N TYR A 124 7.27 1.13 10.38
CA TYR A 124 7.57 0.96 11.81
C TYR A 124 6.33 0.73 12.67
N GLN A 125 5.21 1.37 12.35
CA GLN A 125 3.96 1.25 13.10
C GLN A 125 2.76 1.31 12.14
N ASN A 126 1.60 0.90 12.64
CA ASN A 126 0.36 1.00 11.85
C ASN A 126 0.04 2.46 11.54
N ILE A 127 -0.47 2.71 10.34
CA ILE A 127 -0.85 4.06 9.92
C ILE A 127 -1.94 4.64 10.85
N LEU A 128 -2.94 3.86 11.20
CA LEU A 128 -4.08 4.31 12.02
C LEU A 128 -3.71 4.60 13.48
N ASP A 129 -2.54 4.14 13.95
CA ASP A 129 -2.04 4.41 15.30
C ASP A 129 -1.17 5.69 15.37
N ILE A 130 -0.91 6.34 14.21
CA ILE A 130 -0.12 7.56 14.15
C ILE A 130 -1.00 8.75 14.54
N GLU A 131 -0.65 9.42 15.63
CA GLU A 131 -1.34 10.62 16.05
C GLU A 131 -1.01 11.81 15.13
N PRO A 132 -2.02 12.47 14.53
CA PRO A 132 -1.78 13.63 13.68
C PRO A 132 -1.28 14.84 14.49
N THR A 133 -0.19 15.44 14.04
CA THR A 133 0.38 16.65 14.64
C THR A 133 0.14 17.91 13.79
N ALA A 134 -0.21 17.75 12.53
CA ALA A 134 -0.52 18.82 11.60
C ALA A 134 -1.45 18.35 10.48
N LEU A 135 -2.27 19.23 9.92
CA LEU A 135 -3.20 18.91 8.84
C LEU A 135 -2.49 18.30 7.61
N HIS A 136 -1.33 18.81 7.26
CA HIS A 136 -0.55 18.36 6.09
C HIS A 136 0.63 17.46 6.47
N GLN A 137 0.60 16.85 7.65
CA GLN A 137 1.63 15.90 8.09
C GLN A 137 1.83 14.81 7.04
N ARG A 138 3.09 14.54 6.71
CA ARG A 138 3.46 13.53 5.74
C ARG A 138 3.83 12.21 6.40
N VAL A 139 3.71 11.12 5.64
CA VAL A 139 3.99 9.77 6.13
C VAL A 139 4.42 8.87 4.96
N ALA A 140 5.31 7.92 5.25
CA ALA A 140 5.56 6.78 4.37
C ALA A 140 4.38 5.80 4.46
N VAL A 141 4.08 5.08 3.38
CA VAL A 141 2.93 4.17 3.33
C VAL A 141 3.32 2.85 2.69
N PHE A 142 2.98 1.76 3.39
CA PHE A 142 2.98 0.38 2.90
C PHE A 142 1.61 -0.19 3.21
N LEU A 143 0.81 -0.55 2.21
CA LEU A 143 -0.53 -1.07 2.44
C LEU A 143 -0.92 -2.15 1.43
N GLY A 144 -1.75 -3.10 1.87
CA GLY A 144 -2.25 -4.18 1.04
C GLY A 144 -2.26 -5.54 1.73
N ALA A 145 -1.81 -6.58 1.01
CA ALA A 145 -1.74 -7.94 1.50
C ALA A 145 -0.90 -8.05 2.77
N LYS A 146 -1.48 -8.63 3.81
CA LYS A 146 -0.92 -8.64 5.17
C LYS A 146 0.48 -9.25 5.24
N GLU A 147 0.70 -10.42 4.61
CA GLU A 147 2.01 -11.07 4.62
C GLU A 147 3.11 -10.18 4.05
N GLU A 148 2.82 -9.44 2.98
CA GLU A 148 3.79 -8.59 2.31
C GLU A 148 4.09 -7.31 3.12
N VAL A 149 3.05 -6.69 3.70
CA VAL A 149 3.23 -5.51 4.55
C VAL A 149 3.96 -5.87 5.84
N ASP A 150 3.62 -6.99 6.48
CA ASP A 150 4.31 -7.47 7.69
C ASP A 150 5.79 -7.76 7.39
N LEU A 151 6.08 -8.39 6.24
CA LEU A 151 7.45 -8.71 5.86
C LEU A 151 8.30 -7.45 5.64
N VAL A 152 7.84 -6.50 4.80
CA VAL A 152 8.61 -5.27 4.56
C VAL A 152 8.75 -4.43 5.84
N THR A 153 7.74 -4.43 6.71
CA THR A 153 7.81 -3.78 8.02
C THR A 153 8.87 -4.43 8.91
N SER A 154 8.95 -5.77 8.93
CA SER A 154 9.95 -6.49 9.72
C SER A 154 11.41 -6.19 9.31
N TYR A 155 11.64 -5.73 8.08
CA TYR A 155 12.97 -5.33 7.61
C TYR A 155 13.42 -3.97 8.15
N HIS A 156 12.51 -3.17 8.68
CA HIS A 156 12.81 -1.86 9.27
C HIS A 156 13.28 -1.95 10.73
N GLY A 157 13.15 -3.09 11.37
CA GLY A 157 13.63 -3.35 12.74
C GLY A 157 12.57 -3.81 13.70
#